data_0ced660b0fc77b20ede447fe7413cd65
#
_entry.id   0ced660b0fc77b20ede447fe7413cd65
#
_cell.length_a   1.000
_cell.length_b   1.000
_cell.length_c   1.000
_cell.angle_alpha   90.00
_cell.angle_beta   90.00
_cell.angle_gamma   90.00
#
_symmetry.space_group_name_H-M   'P 1'
#
loop_
_entity.id
_entity.type
_entity.pdbx_description
1 polymer ?
#
loop_
_entity_poly.entity_id
_entity_poly.type
_entity_poly.pdbx_seq_one_letter_code
_entity_poly.pdbx_strand_id
1 'polypeptide(L)'
;VLLVGRWAKTVPQGGGASCVRGFNLVTPEQALLSALRANVKAVEKPNFIQLQKADIVVVATGTYDSENIERPFAMDEEDEALVRMACAANKKVIVLVLSGSGIDMSAWHDKVSAIIYGWYPGQAGMQATADIMVGKINPSGKLPATIEKSFKDSPAYGMIPAGLNISHT
;
A
#
# COMPACT_ATOMS: atom_id res chain seq x y z
N VAL A 1 -5.83 -0.63 -17.19
CA VAL A 1 -5.62 -0.67 -15.73
C VAL A 1 -6.02 0.67 -15.12
N LEU A 2 -6.77 0.63 -14.03
CA LEU A 2 -7.07 1.80 -13.22
C LEU A 2 -6.22 1.75 -11.93
N LEU A 3 -5.28 2.69 -11.80
CA LEU A 3 -4.46 2.86 -10.61
C LEU A 3 -5.11 3.92 -9.72
N VAL A 4 -5.37 3.62 -8.46
CA VAL A 4 -6.10 4.51 -7.55
C VAL A 4 -5.42 4.63 -6.19
N GLY A 5 -5.80 5.62 -5.41
CA GLY A 5 -5.33 5.83 -4.04
C GLY A 5 -4.24 6.88 -3.92
N ARG A 6 -3.93 7.23 -2.69
CA ARG A 6 -3.04 8.35 -2.34
C ARG A 6 -1.63 8.24 -2.94
N TRP A 7 -1.12 7.02 -3.11
CA TRP A 7 0.21 6.78 -3.65
C TRP A 7 0.23 6.48 -5.14
N ALA A 8 -0.89 6.63 -5.85
CA ALA A 8 -0.94 6.34 -7.29
C ALA A 8 0.06 7.15 -8.12
N LYS A 9 0.30 8.41 -7.74
CA LYS A 9 1.15 9.36 -8.48
C LYS A 9 2.38 9.83 -7.70
N THR A 10 2.59 9.31 -6.50
CA THR A 10 3.70 9.70 -5.63
C THR A 10 4.37 8.48 -5.04
N VAL A 11 5.61 8.62 -4.62
CA VAL A 11 6.38 7.58 -3.93
C VAL A 11 6.50 7.97 -2.47
N PRO A 12 5.91 7.21 -1.53
CA PRO A 12 6.06 7.52 -0.12
C PRO A 12 7.48 7.27 0.35
N GLN A 13 7.89 8.04 1.34
CA GLN A 13 9.16 7.92 2.05
C GLN A 13 8.89 7.97 3.54
N GLY A 14 9.73 7.32 4.33
CA GLY A 14 9.68 7.45 5.77
C GLY A 14 10.09 8.86 6.24
N GLY A 15 9.63 9.23 7.42
CA GLY A 15 10.05 10.47 8.07
C GLY A 15 11.21 10.25 9.05
N GLY A 16 11.69 11.34 9.67
CA GLY A 16 12.80 11.28 10.63
C GLY A 16 14.09 10.80 9.96
N ALA A 17 14.85 9.96 10.64
CA ALA A 17 16.13 9.43 10.16
C ALA A 17 15.98 8.52 8.91
N SER A 18 14.80 7.97 8.67
CA SER A 18 14.50 7.16 7.48
C SER A 18 14.13 7.98 6.24
N CYS A 19 14.10 9.32 6.34
CA CYS A 19 13.79 10.20 5.23
C CYS A 19 14.99 10.30 4.28
N VAL A 20 14.99 9.49 3.22
CA VAL A 20 16.00 9.53 2.17
C VAL A 20 15.40 10.14 0.91
N ARG A 21 15.88 11.31 0.53
CA ARG A 21 15.45 11.97 -0.71
C ARG A 21 16.06 11.25 -1.91
N GLY A 22 15.20 10.67 -2.73
CA GLY A 22 15.61 10.03 -3.98
C GLY A 22 15.79 11.03 -5.12
N PHE A 23 16.60 10.66 -6.12
CA PHE A 23 16.71 11.38 -7.38
C PHE A 23 15.83 10.69 -8.43
N ASN A 24 15.07 11.44 -9.21
CA ASN A 24 14.27 10.91 -10.31
C ASN A 24 13.38 9.72 -9.87
N LEU A 25 12.61 9.89 -8.80
CA LEU A 25 11.69 8.88 -8.29
C LEU A 25 10.71 8.44 -9.38
N VAL A 26 10.65 7.14 -9.63
CA VAL A 26 9.65 6.57 -10.54
C VAL A 26 8.38 6.30 -9.76
N THR A 27 7.28 6.96 -10.15
CA THR A 27 5.98 6.77 -9.49
C THR A 27 5.32 5.45 -9.90
N PRO A 28 4.34 4.92 -9.13
CA PRO A 28 3.57 3.75 -9.53
C PRO A 28 2.93 3.91 -10.91
N GLU A 29 2.38 5.09 -11.23
CA GLU A 29 1.81 5.40 -12.54
C GLU A 29 2.85 5.27 -13.66
N GLN A 30 4.01 5.90 -13.51
CA GLN A 30 5.09 5.86 -14.51
C GLN A 30 5.63 4.44 -14.71
N ALA A 31 5.80 3.68 -13.62
CA ALA A 31 6.28 2.31 -13.67
C ALA A 31 5.30 1.39 -14.41
N LEU A 32 4.01 1.48 -14.10
CA LEU A 32 2.99 0.68 -14.78
C LEU A 32 2.81 1.07 -16.24
N LEU A 33 2.83 2.36 -16.58
CA LEU A 33 2.81 2.82 -17.97
C LEU A 33 3.97 2.25 -18.77
N SER A 34 5.17 2.27 -18.20
CA SER A 34 6.37 1.73 -18.83
C SER A 34 6.30 0.20 -19.02
N ALA A 35 5.85 -0.53 -17.99
CA ALA A 35 5.82 -1.99 -18.01
C ALA A 35 4.72 -2.57 -18.92
N LEU A 36 3.53 -1.98 -18.89
CA LEU A 36 2.38 -2.48 -19.64
C LEU A 36 2.33 -2.01 -21.09
N ARG A 37 2.96 -0.88 -21.42
CA ARG A 37 2.82 -0.21 -22.72
C ARG A 37 1.34 -0.07 -23.15
N ALA A 38 0.45 0.06 -22.19
CA ALA A 38 -1.00 0.02 -22.33
C ALA A 38 -1.65 1.20 -21.60
N ASN A 39 -2.98 1.31 -21.72
CA ASN A 39 -3.73 2.34 -21.05
C ASN A 39 -3.72 2.12 -19.53
N VAL A 40 -2.93 2.92 -18.83
CA VAL A 40 -2.97 3.08 -17.38
C VAL A 40 -3.55 4.46 -17.09
N LYS A 41 -4.59 4.50 -16.26
CA LYS A 41 -5.16 5.75 -15.79
C LYS A 41 -4.99 5.82 -14.27
N ALA A 42 -4.34 6.86 -13.79
CA ALA A 42 -4.20 7.09 -12.36
C ALA A 42 -5.20 8.14 -11.87
N VAL A 43 -5.98 7.77 -10.86
CA VAL A 43 -7.01 8.61 -10.22
C VAL A 43 -6.91 8.44 -8.71
N GLU A 44 -6.61 9.51 -7.99
CA GLU A 44 -6.47 9.43 -6.53
C GLU A 44 -7.78 9.03 -5.84
N LYS A 45 -8.86 9.72 -6.16
CA LYS A 45 -10.21 9.46 -5.61
C LYS A 45 -11.18 9.06 -6.74
N PRO A 46 -11.25 7.78 -7.11
CA PRO A 46 -12.16 7.31 -8.15
C PRO A 46 -13.60 7.25 -7.65
N ASN A 47 -14.55 7.29 -8.58
CA ASN A 47 -15.92 6.90 -8.28
C ASN A 47 -16.16 5.41 -8.57
N PHE A 48 -17.30 4.88 -8.09
CA PHE A 48 -17.67 3.48 -8.22
C PHE A 48 -17.73 3.01 -9.68
N ILE A 49 -18.26 3.84 -10.59
CA ILE A 49 -18.38 3.48 -12.02
C ILE A 49 -17.02 3.34 -12.68
N GLN A 50 -16.05 4.18 -12.31
CA GLN A 50 -14.68 4.06 -12.83
C GLN A 50 -14.03 2.74 -12.39
N LEU A 51 -14.20 2.35 -11.12
CA LEU A 51 -13.71 1.08 -10.60
C LEU A 51 -14.37 -0.11 -11.30
N GLN A 52 -15.69 -0.06 -11.49
CA GLN A 52 -16.48 -1.13 -12.13
C GLN A 52 -16.09 -1.34 -13.60
N LYS A 53 -15.81 -0.27 -14.34
CA LYS A 53 -15.46 -0.33 -15.77
C LYS A 53 -14.01 -0.71 -16.04
N ALA A 54 -13.16 -0.75 -15.04
CA ALA A 54 -11.76 -1.09 -15.21
C ALA A 54 -11.58 -2.60 -15.40
N ASP A 55 -10.69 -3.01 -16.30
CA ASP A 55 -10.31 -4.42 -16.46
C ASP A 55 -9.59 -4.94 -15.21
N ILE A 56 -8.75 -4.11 -14.61
CA ILE A 56 -8.00 -4.37 -13.37
C ILE A 56 -7.92 -3.07 -12.59
N VAL A 57 -8.12 -3.15 -11.28
CA VAL A 57 -7.92 -2.04 -10.35
C VAL A 57 -6.66 -2.32 -9.52
N VAL A 58 -5.75 -1.36 -9.47
CA VAL A 58 -4.61 -1.36 -8.55
C VAL A 58 -4.80 -0.25 -7.54
N VAL A 59 -4.94 -0.59 -6.26
CA VAL A 59 -5.05 0.38 -5.16
C VAL A 59 -3.68 0.58 -4.55
N ALA A 60 -3.07 1.74 -4.77
CA ALA A 60 -1.79 2.12 -4.16
C ALA A 60 -2.07 2.91 -2.88
N THR A 61 -1.91 2.26 -1.75
CA THR A 61 -2.21 2.77 -0.42
C THR A 61 -1.11 2.43 0.58
N GLY A 62 -1.25 2.82 1.81
CA GLY A 62 -0.30 2.55 2.89
C GLY A 62 -0.25 3.69 3.88
N THR A 63 0.85 3.81 4.60
CA THR A 63 0.96 4.74 5.71
C THR A 63 2.16 5.66 5.53
N TYR A 64 2.14 6.76 6.26
CA TYR A 64 3.33 7.55 6.52
C TYR A 64 3.84 7.21 7.92
N ASP A 65 5.02 6.62 7.98
CA ASP A 65 5.69 6.28 9.24
C ASP A 65 6.90 7.17 9.41
N SER A 66 7.11 7.65 10.60
CA SER A 66 8.25 8.48 10.96
C SER A 66 8.81 8.07 12.32
N GLU A 67 10.12 8.19 12.46
CA GLU A 67 10.78 8.02 13.75
C GLU A 67 10.15 8.95 14.79
N ASN A 68 9.92 8.44 16.00
CA ASN A 68 9.29 9.14 17.13
C ASN A 68 7.84 9.62 16.89
N ILE A 69 7.18 9.15 15.84
CA ILE A 69 5.77 9.42 15.61
C ILE A 69 5.01 8.08 15.63
N GLU A 70 4.12 7.98 16.58
CA GLU A 70 3.24 6.84 16.67
C GLU A 70 2.02 7.01 15.76
N ARG A 71 1.54 5.92 15.21
CA ARG A 71 0.29 5.87 14.46
C ARG A 71 -0.54 4.66 14.88
N PRO A 72 -1.86 4.68 14.65
CA PRO A 72 -2.69 3.51 14.80
C PRO A 72 -2.20 2.35 13.90
N PHE A 73 -2.40 1.11 14.34
CA PHE A 73 -2.17 -0.06 13.49
C PHE A 73 -3.15 -0.13 12.32
N ALA A 74 -4.35 0.42 12.52
CA ALA A 74 -5.36 0.58 11.48
C ALA A 74 -4.85 1.46 10.32
N MET A 75 -5.36 1.18 9.13
CA MET A 75 -5.23 2.08 7.99
C MET A 75 -6.04 3.37 8.22
N ASP A 76 -5.68 4.39 7.46
CA ASP A 76 -6.54 5.57 7.31
C ASP A 76 -7.93 5.16 6.80
N GLU A 77 -8.98 5.71 7.39
CA GLU A 77 -10.37 5.33 7.09
C GLU A 77 -10.74 5.55 5.60
N GLU A 78 -10.25 6.64 5.00
CA GLU A 78 -10.49 6.91 3.56
C GLU A 78 -9.82 5.84 2.68
N ASP A 79 -8.63 5.40 3.04
CA ASP A 79 -7.89 4.38 2.27
C ASP A 79 -8.54 3.01 2.41
N GLU A 80 -8.94 2.63 3.61
CA GLU A 80 -9.67 1.37 3.82
C GLU A 80 -11.01 1.37 3.09
N ALA A 81 -11.75 2.49 3.15
CA ALA A 81 -13.00 2.64 2.41
C ALA A 81 -12.79 2.53 0.90
N LEU A 82 -11.69 3.08 0.36
CA LEU A 82 -11.33 2.94 -1.05
C LEU A 82 -11.08 1.48 -1.43
N VAL A 83 -10.31 0.73 -0.63
CA VAL A 83 -10.07 -0.71 -0.89
C VAL A 83 -11.39 -1.48 -0.88
N ARG A 84 -12.24 -1.24 0.13
CA ARG A 84 -13.57 -1.89 0.21
C ARG A 84 -14.45 -1.55 -0.98
N MET A 85 -14.47 -0.27 -1.40
CA MET A 85 -15.22 0.17 -2.59
C MET A 85 -14.68 -0.49 -3.87
N ALA A 86 -13.37 -0.62 -4.01
CA ALA A 86 -12.77 -1.29 -5.15
C ALA A 86 -13.17 -2.77 -5.20
N CYS A 87 -13.12 -3.48 -4.06
CA CYS A 87 -13.57 -4.88 -3.98
C CYS A 87 -15.06 -5.07 -4.28
N ALA A 88 -15.90 -4.10 -3.88
CA ALA A 88 -17.33 -4.13 -4.20
C ALA A 88 -17.61 -3.88 -5.68
N ALA A 89 -16.80 -3.05 -6.34
CA ALA A 89 -16.98 -2.65 -7.73
C ALA A 89 -16.32 -3.59 -8.75
N ASN A 90 -15.22 -4.25 -8.38
CA ASN A 90 -14.40 -5.02 -9.30
C ASN A 90 -13.87 -6.30 -8.64
N LYS A 91 -13.81 -7.39 -9.42
CA LYS A 91 -13.30 -8.69 -8.96
C LYS A 91 -11.77 -8.84 -9.09
N LYS A 92 -11.14 -7.97 -9.88
CA LYS A 92 -9.70 -8.01 -10.14
C LYS A 92 -9.02 -6.81 -9.47
N VAL A 93 -8.89 -6.90 -8.16
CA VAL A 93 -8.28 -5.85 -7.33
C VAL A 93 -6.93 -6.33 -6.82
N ILE A 94 -5.91 -5.54 -7.07
CA ILE A 94 -4.56 -5.71 -6.50
C ILE A 94 -4.35 -4.55 -5.53
N VAL A 95 -3.90 -4.83 -4.32
CA VAL A 95 -3.51 -3.78 -3.37
C VAL A 95 -1.99 -3.71 -3.29
N LEU A 96 -1.45 -2.56 -3.62
CA LEU A 96 -0.05 -2.20 -3.43
C LEU A 96 0.06 -1.43 -2.12
N VAL A 97 0.61 -2.09 -1.10
CA VAL A 97 0.83 -1.50 0.23
C VAL A 97 2.22 -0.88 0.28
N LEU A 98 2.27 0.43 0.48
CA LEU A 98 3.49 1.21 0.64
C LEU A 98 3.50 1.80 2.05
N SER A 99 4.14 1.10 2.97
CA SER A 99 4.11 1.38 4.42
C SER A 99 5.46 1.02 5.04
N GLY A 100 5.88 1.74 6.05
CA GLY A 100 7.13 1.44 6.78
C GLY A 100 6.99 0.32 7.81
N SER A 101 5.76 -0.01 8.20
CA SER A 101 5.46 -1.06 9.19
C SER A 101 4.16 -1.79 8.85
N GLY A 102 3.78 -2.79 9.65
CA GLY A 102 2.53 -3.52 9.48
C GLY A 102 1.30 -2.62 9.55
N ILE A 103 0.23 -3.03 8.88
CA ILE A 103 -1.09 -2.39 8.92
C ILE A 103 -2.17 -3.45 9.08
N ASP A 104 -3.29 -3.08 9.69
CA ASP A 104 -4.47 -3.95 9.73
C ASP A 104 -5.04 -4.10 8.32
N MET A 105 -5.08 -5.34 7.85
CA MET A 105 -5.66 -5.73 6.56
C MET A 105 -6.87 -6.65 6.73
N SER A 106 -7.32 -6.87 7.97
CA SER A 106 -8.34 -7.89 8.32
C SER A 106 -9.66 -7.67 7.60
N ALA A 107 -10.04 -6.42 7.32
CA ALA A 107 -11.30 -6.08 6.68
C ALA A 107 -11.39 -6.43 5.18
N TRP A 108 -10.23 -6.64 4.50
CA TRP A 108 -10.21 -6.73 3.04
C TRP A 108 -9.19 -7.72 2.44
N HIS A 109 -8.21 -8.24 3.19
CA HIS A 109 -7.13 -9.07 2.64
C HIS A 109 -7.62 -10.32 1.90
N ASP A 110 -8.75 -10.88 2.30
CA ASP A 110 -9.39 -12.06 1.70
C ASP A 110 -10.28 -11.75 0.48
N LYS A 111 -10.51 -10.46 0.19
CA LYS A 111 -11.40 -9.97 -0.88
C LYS A 111 -10.65 -9.48 -2.11
N VAL A 112 -9.33 -9.40 -2.05
CA VAL A 112 -8.49 -8.92 -3.14
C VAL A 112 -7.84 -10.07 -3.89
N SER A 113 -7.49 -9.84 -5.17
CA SER A 113 -6.83 -10.86 -5.99
C SER A 113 -5.37 -11.07 -5.62
N ALA A 114 -4.70 -10.00 -5.17
CA ALA A 114 -3.32 -10.04 -4.71
C ALA A 114 -2.99 -8.84 -3.82
N ILE A 115 -2.02 -9.03 -2.93
CA ILE A 115 -1.40 -7.98 -2.14
C ILE A 115 0.09 -7.96 -2.45
N ILE A 116 0.62 -6.80 -2.80
CA ILE A 116 2.06 -6.58 -2.91
C ILE A 116 2.46 -5.62 -1.79
N TYR A 117 3.27 -6.11 -0.86
CA TYR A 117 3.79 -5.31 0.23
C TYR A 117 5.13 -4.70 -0.19
N GLY A 118 5.09 -3.45 -0.66
CA GLY A 118 6.22 -2.79 -1.30
C GLY A 118 7.10 -1.98 -0.34
N TRP A 119 6.73 -1.88 0.93
CA TRP A 119 7.40 -1.05 1.95
C TRP A 119 7.59 0.39 1.45
N TYR A 120 8.70 1.04 1.80
CA TYR A 120 9.14 2.27 1.16
C TYR A 120 10.10 1.93 0.02
N PRO A 121 9.65 2.06 -1.23
CA PRO A 121 10.33 1.44 -2.38
C PRO A 121 11.62 2.14 -2.80
N GLY A 122 11.87 3.34 -2.28
CA GLY A 122 13.01 4.13 -2.70
C GLY A 122 12.94 4.55 -4.18
N GLN A 123 14.11 4.70 -4.80
CA GLN A 123 14.21 5.32 -6.13
C GLN A 123 13.67 4.47 -7.27
N ALA A 124 13.94 3.16 -7.27
CA ALA A 124 13.63 2.26 -8.38
C ALA A 124 12.64 1.14 -8.01
N GLY A 125 12.18 1.08 -6.78
CA GLY A 125 11.33 -0.03 -6.30
C GLY A 125 9.99 -0.12 -7.02
N MET A 126 9.44 0.98 -7.51
CA MET A 126 8.20 0.94 -8.27
C MET A 126 8.38 0.28 -9.64
N GLN A 127 9.56 0.41 -10.27
CA GLN A 127 9.86 -0.31 -11.51
C GLN A 127 9.87 -1.83 -11.25
N ALA A 128 10.55 -2.28 -10.18
CA ALA A 128 10.56 -3.69 -9.78
C ALA A 128 9.15 -4.20 -9.47
N THR A 129 8.35 -3.40 -8.76
CA THR A 129 6.95 -3.73 -8.44
C THR A 129 6.10 -3.88 -9.72
N ALA A 130 6.26 -2.99 -10.68
CA ALA A 130 5.55 -3.10 -11.95
C ALA A 130 5.98 -4.34 -12.75
N ASP A 131 7.28 -4.67 -12.77
CA ASP A 131 7.80 -5.89 -13.41
C ASP A 131 7.22 -7.17 -12.78
N ILE A 132 6.98 -7.17 -11.47
CA ILE A 132 6.27 -8.24 -10.76
C ILE A 132 4.80 -8.31 -11.20
N MET A 133 4.11 -7.16 -11.22
CA MET A 133 2.69 -7.10 -11.58
C MET A 133 2.41 -7.60 -13.00
N VAL A 134 3.33 -7.39 -13.93
CA VAL A 134 3.20 -7.88 -15.31
C VAL A 134 3.76 -9.28 -15.52
N GLY A 135 4.23 -9.94 -14.47
CA GLY A 135 4.77 -11.30 -14.53
C GLY A 135 6.15 -11.45 -15.17
N LYS A 136 6.87 -10.36 -15.37
CA LYS A 136 8.24 -10.37 -15.89
C LYS A 136 9.23 -10.91 -14.86
N ILE A 137 8.97 -10.68 -13.59
CA ILE A 137 9.77 -11.16 -12.45
C ILE A 137 8.85 -11.89 -11.48
N ASN A 138 9.24 -13.08 -11.04
CA ASN A 138 8.59 -13.77 -9.94
C ASN A 138 9.18 -13.28 -8.61
N PRO A 139 8.38 -12.73 -7.68
CA PRO A 139 8.90 -12.21 -6.42
C PRO A 139 9.46 -13.33 -5.54
N SER A 140 10.64 -13.15 -5.01
CA SER A 140 11.29 -14.08 -4.08
C SER A 140 11.33 -13.56 -2.63
N GLY A 141 10.99 -12.30 -2.41
CA GLY A 141 10.95 -11.67 -1.10
C GLY A 141 9.95 -12.34 -0.15
N LYS A 142 10.31 -12.40 1.11
CA LYS A 142 9.45 -12.85 2.21
C LYS A 142 9.16 -11.66 3.12
N LEU A 143 7.99 -11.65 3.76
CA LEU A 143 7.71 -10.67 4.79
C LEU A 143 8.71 -10.88 5.95
N PRO A 144 9.41 -9.82 6.39
CA PRO A 144 10.39 -9.92 7.48
C PRO A 144 9.73 -9.98 8.86
N ALA A 145 8.43 -9.72 8.93
CA ALA A 145 7.63 -9.71 10.15
C ALA A 145 6.26 -10.34 9.91
N THR A 146 5.66 -10.83 10.96
CA THR A 146 4.24 -11.21 10.96
C THR A 146 3.40 -9.94 11.00
N ILE A 147 2.37 -9.89 10.17
CA ILE A 147 1.36 -8.82 10.22
C ILE A 147 0.13 -9.41 10.92
N GLU A 148 -0.16 -8.90 12.08
CA GLU A 148 -1.23 -9.36 12.96
C GLU A 148 -2.62 -9.01 12.38
N LYS A 149 -3.64 -9.74 12.79
CA LYS A 149 -5.05 -9.37 12.50
C LYS A 149 -5.54 -8.25 13.39
N SER A 150 -4.97 -8.14 14.57
CA SER A 150 -5.25 -7.10 15.54
C SER A 150 -3.96 -6.79 16.29
N PHE A 151 -3.73 -5.55 16.66
CA PHE A 151 -2.58 -5.17 17.48
C PHE A 151 -2.52 -5.95 18.81
N LYS A 152 -3.68 -6.40 19.31
CA LYS A 152 -3.75 -7.24 20.51
C LYS A 152 -3.09 -8.62 20.36
N ASP A 153 -2.91 -9.08 19.12
CA ASP A 153 -2.23 -10.33 18.80
C ASP A 153 -0.70 -10.19 18.78
N SER A 154 -0.20 -8.95 18.86
CA SER A 154 1.24 -8.70 18.90
C SER A 154 1.85 -9.20 20.21
N PRO A 155 3.00 -9.91 20.16
CA PRO A 155 3.74 -10.30 21.37
C PRO A 155 4.15 -9.13 22.27
N ALA A 156 4.24 -7.93 21.71
CA ALA A 156 4.58 -6.71 22.42
C ALA A 156 3.36 -5.99 23.03
N TYR A 157 2.14 -6.51 22.79
CA TYR A 157 0.93 -5.88 23.33
C TYR A 157 0.96 -5.87 24.88
N GLY A 158 0.76 -4.69 25.45
CA GLY A 158 0.82 -4.49 26.91
C GLY A 158 2.23 -4.39 27.49
N MET A 159 3.29 -4.54 26.67
CA MET A 159 4.68 -4.36 27.12
C MET A 159 5.19 -2.93 26.96
N ILE A 160 4.37 -2.05 26.38
CA ILE A 160 4.73 -0.66 26.21
C ILE A 160 4.66 0.04 27.57
N PRO A 161 5.71 0.78 27.97
CA PRO A 161 5.75 1.44 29.29
C PRO A 161 4.56 2.37 29.51
N ALA A 162 3.95 2.31 30.69
CA ALA A 162 2.93 3.26 31.08
C ALA A 162 3.49 4.70 31.03
N GLY A 163 2.80 5.61 30.35
CA GLY A 163 3.21 7.00 30.20
C GLY A 163 3.52 7.45 28.75
N LEU A 164 3.64 6.52 27.83
CA LEU A 164 3.55 6.84 26.40
C LEU A 164 2.07 6.89 26.05
N ASN A 165 1.57 8.05 25.66
CA ASN A 165 0.19 8.22 25.17
C ASN A 165 0.03 7.56 23.79
N ILE A 166 0.02 6.23 23.78
CA ILE A 166 -0.12 5.44 22.56
C ILE A 166 -1.57 5.01 22.47
N SER A 167 -2.30 5.61 21.55
CA SER A 167 -3.67 5.18 21.23
C SER A 167 -3.60 3.96 20.31
N HIS A 168 -3.68 2.77 20.89
CA HIS A 168 -3.78 1.51 20.16
C HIS A 168 -5.24 1.12 19.97
N THR A 169 -6.02 1.97 19.33
CA THR A 169 -7.40 1.65 18.94
C THR A 169 -7.47 1.24 17.48
#